data_49bcd4457f3b49b5f081b51efa5caf0b
#
_entry.id   49bcd4457f3b49b5f081b51efa5caf0b
#
_cell.length_a   1.000
_cell.length_b   1.000
_cell.length_c   1.000
_cell.angle_alpha   90.00
_cell.angle_beta   90.00
_cell.angle_gamma   90.00
#
_symmetry.space_group_name_H-M   'P 1'
#
loop_
_entity.id
_entity.type
_entity.pdbx_description
1 polymer ?
#
loop_
_entity_poly.entity_id
_entity_poly.type
_entity_poly.pdbx_seq_one_letter_code
_entity_poly.pdbx_strand_id
1 'polypeptide(L)'
;MAHHAAQGDYVACVVLTHGARVHDKVISDSMFHRERVPTGDELLEMMTQRSDVKAEEVRKACGILGFQDVYFFGEDDAVLLMTDDNVRRLAAMIRLRKPDIVLTHFPREGDAFSNPHAIAGQITMYAISYAASVDPADANPPHRVAQVFFFGTGAAATRHQLWDAEGGYYNDVFIDITDVIERKLAAMDCLVSQGYGGAYARKRIETSDGAFGQAGGVSYGEGFISLYAETHYLLPVTDYALKRARSSDHEIMAGYSYRIKAD
;
A
#
# COMPACT_ATOMS: atom_id res chain seq x y z
N MET A 1 0.77 -8.15 4.42
CA MET A 1 -0.49 -8.14 5.22
C MET A 1 -1.15 -9.52 5.21
N ALA A 2 -1.30 -10.22 4.08
CA ALA A 2 -1.95 -11.54 4.08
C ALA A 2 -1.26 -12.58 5.01
N HIS A 3 0.06 -12.56 5.12
CA HIS A 3 0.81 -13.40 6.06
C HIS A 3 0.50 -13.05 7.52
N HIS A 4 0.47 -11.76 7.86
CA HIS A 4 0.12 -11.28 9.19
C HIS A 4 -1.29 -11.74 9.59
N ALA A 5 -2.28 -11.52 8.71
CA ALA A 5 -3.64 -11.99 8.95
C ALA A 5 -3.71 -13.52 9.13
N ALA A 6 -2.93 -14.30 8.36
CA ALA A 6 -2.89 -15.76 8.46
C ALA A 6 -2.24 -16.25 9.77
N GLN A 7 -1.38 -15.45 10.39
CA GLN A 7 -0.79 -15.74 11.71
C GLN A 7 -1.70 -15.33 12.89
N GLY A 8 -2.81 -14.64 12.60
CA GLY A 8 -3.75 -14.17 13.61
C GLY A 8 -3.52 -12.74 14.09
N ASP A 9 -2.62 -11.99 13.43
CA ASP A 9 -2.43 -10.57 13.71
C ASP A 9 -3.68 -9.78 13.31
N TYR A 10 -3.99 -8.74 14.08
CA TYR A 10 -5.02 -7.78 13.71
C TYR A 10 -4.51 -6.87 12.59
N VAL A 11 -5.15 -6.92 11.45
CA VAL A 11 -4.79 -6.12 10.27
C VAL A 11 -5.98 -5.24 9.88
N ALA A 12 -5.75 -3.94 9.78
CA ALA A 12 -6.76 -2.96 9.37
C ALA A 12 -6.24 -2.07 8.23
N CYS A 13 -7.18 -1.54 7.44
CA CYS A 13 -6.89 -0.60 6.37
C CYS A 13 -7.59 0.72 6.62
N VAL A 14 -6.90 1.84 6.41
CA VAL A 14 -7.48 3.18 6.35
C VAL A 14 -7.37 3.70 4.93
N VAL A 15 -8.50 3.99 4.32
CA VAL A 15 -8.62 4.55 2.97
C VAL A 15 -8.94 6.04 3.11
N LEU A 16 -7.99 6.90 2.76
CA LEU A 16 -8.16 8.34 2.94
C LEU A 16 -9.13 8.94 1.92
N THR A 17 -9.02 8.56 0.64
CA THR A 17 -9.79 9.17 -0.44
C THR A 17 -10.92 8.27 -0.95
N HIS A 18 -11.98 8.89 -1.46
CA HIS A 18 -13.13 8.14 -1.98
C HIS A 18 -12.89 7.51 -3.37
N GLY A 19 -11.89 7.97 -4.13
CA GLY A 19 -11.50 7.41 -5.43
C GLY A 19 -12.49 7.58 -6.58
N ALA A 20 -13.57 8.34 -6.40
CA ALA A 20 -14.65 8.43 -7.39
C ALA A 20 -14.43 9.49 -8.48
N ARG A 21 -13.47 10.41 -8.26
CA ARG A 21 -13.28 11.55 -9.14
C ARG A 21 -12.25 11.31 -10.24
N VAL A 22 -11.10 10.75 -9.90
CA VAL A 22 -9.96 10.60 -10.83
C VAL A 22 -9.86 9.20 -11.37
N HIS A 23 -9.99 8.18 -10.52
CA HIS A 23 -9.70 6.80 -10.86
C HIS A 23 -10.95 5.93 -11.07
N ASP A 24 -12.13 6.53 -11.21
CA ASP A 24 -13.33 5.78 -11.55
C ASP A 24 -13.48 5.66 -13.06
N LYS A 25 -13.43 4.42 -13.55
CA LYS A 25 -13.55 4.11 -14.97
C LYS A 25 -14.84 4.65 -15.61
N VAL A 26 -15.96 4.56 -14.90
CA VAL A 26 -17.26 5.02 -15.42
C VAL A 26 -17.31 6.55 -15.49
N ILE A 27 -16.86 7.24 -14.45
CA ILE A 27 -16.80 8.70 -14.44
C ILE A 27 -15.78 9.19 -15.47
N SER A 28 -14.55 8.70 -15.42
CA SER A 28 -13.48 9.12 -16.31
C SER A 28 -13.85 8.92 -17.78
N ASP A 29 -14.16 7.69 -18.21
CA ASP A 29 -14.47 7.39 -19.60
C ASP A 29 -15.71 8.17 -20.09
N SER A 30 -16.75 8.29 -19.24
CA SER A 30 -17.98 8.97 -19.66
C SER A 30 -17.79 10.48 -19.77
N MET A 31 -16.93 11.11 -18.95
CA MET A 31 -16.75 12.56 -18.98
C MET A 31 -15.84 13.03 -20.11
N PHE A 32 -14.80 12.26 -20.45
CA PHE A 32 -13.88 12.61 -21.54
C PHE A 32 -14.54 12.63 -22.93
N HIS A 33 -15.66 11.89 -23.10
CA HIS A 33 -16.35 11.77 -24.38
C HIS A 33 -17.67 12.54 -24.45
N ARG A 34 -17.98 13.36 -23.45
CA ARG A 34 -19.19 14.17 -23.42
C ARG A 34 -18.91 15.60 -23.87
N GLU A 35 -19.82 16.17 -24.68
CA GLU A 35 -19.80 17.61 -24.98
C GLU A 35 -20.09 18.47 -23.74
N ARG A 36 -20.86 17.93 -22.78
CA ARG A 36 -21.19 18.58 -21.51
C ARG A 36 -21.17 17.57 -20.37
N VAL A 37 -20.48 17.89 -19.31
CA VAL A 37 -20.51 17.11 -18.07
C VAL A 37 -21.68 17.52 -17.16
N PRO A 38 -22.27 16.60 -16.40
CA PRO A 38 -23.21 16.94 -15.33
C PRO A 38 -22.57 17.88 -14.30
N THR A 39 -23.37 18.71 -13.68
CA THR A 39 -22.94 19.65 -12.63
C THR A 39 -23.92 19.63 -11.47
N GLY A 40 -23.52 20.21 -10.33
CA GLY A 40 -24.38 20.32 -9.16
C GLY A 40 -24.80 18.94 -8.60
N ASP A 41 -26.07 18.82 -8.25
CA ASP A 41 -26.60 17.65 -7.53
C ASP A 41 -26.49 16.36 -8.34
N GLU A 42 -26.67 16.41 -9.67
CA GLU A 42 -26.55 15.24 -10.54
C GLU A 42 -25.14 14.65 -10.47
N LEU A 43 -24.10 15.48 -10.57
CA LEU A 43 -22.71 15.02 -10.48
C LEU A 43 -22.39 14.51 -9.07
N LEU A 44 -22.86 15.19 -8.04
CA LEU A 44 -22.67 14.78 -6.65
C LEU A 44 -23.30 13.41 -6.35
N GLU A 45 -24.51 13.17 -6.85
CA GLU A 45 -25.17 11.88 -6.72
C GLU A 45 -24.38 10.76 -7.43
N MET A 46 -23.96 11.01 -8.67
CA MET A 46 -23.12 10.06 -9.40
C MET A 46 -21.82 9.73 -8.64
N MET A 47 -21.12 10.74 -8.15
CA MET A 47 -19.88 10.55 -7.39
C MET A 47 -20.12 9.78 -6.09
N THR A 48 -21.21 10.05 -5.39
CA THR A 48 -21.58 9.33 -4.16
C THR A 48 -21.80 7.84 -4.45
N GLN A 49 -22.59 7.53 -5.48
CA GLN A 49 -22.84 6.15 -5.90
C GLN A 49 -21.53 5.43 -6.29
N ARG A 50 -20.63 6.12 -6.99
CA ARG A 50 -19.33 5.53 -7.38
C ARG A 50 -18.43 5.33 -6.19
N SER A 51 -18.43 6.23 -5.21
CA SER A 51 -17.72 6.09 -3.95
C SER A 51 -18.16 4.86 -3.16
N ASP A 52 -19.48 4.62 -3.08
CA ASP A 52 -20.05 3.45 -2.41
C ASP A 52 -19.63 2.15 -3.09
N VAL A 53 -19.68 2.11 -4.44
CA VAL A 53 -19.18 0.95 -5.22
C VAL A 53 -17.73 0.67 -4.89
N LYS A 54 -16.86 1.69 -4.90
CA LYS A 54 -15.44 1.54 -4.58
C LYS A 54 -15.19 1.08 -3.15
N ALA A 55 -15.93 1.62 -2.21
CA ALA A 55 -15.82 1.20 -0.81
C ALA A 55 -16.14 -0.30 -0.65
N GLU A 56 -17.15 -0.79 -1.37
CA GLU A 56 -17.50 -2.21 -1.36
C GLU A 56 -16.44 -3.09 -2.04
N GLU A 57 -15.88 -2.64 -3.16
CA GLU A 57 -14.77 -3.32 -3.84
C GLU A 57 -13.55 -3.43 -2.93
N VAL A 58 -13.19 -2.35 -2.23
CA VAL A 58 -12.06 -2.35 -1.28
C VAL A 58 -12.34 -3.27 -0.09
N ARG A 59 -13.57 -3.27 0.47
CA ARG A 59 -13.91 -4.22 1.55
C ARG A 59 -13.76 -5.67 1.10
N LYS A 60 -14.21 -6.01 -0.11
CA LYS A 60 -14.05 -7.37 -0.67
C LYS A 60 -12.58 -7.72 -0.85
N ALA A 61 -11.79 -6.85 -1.45
CA ALA A 61 -10.37 -7.06 -1.65
C ALA A 61 -9.64 -7.25 -0.31
N CYS A 62 -9.90 -6.39 0.68
CA CYS A 62 -9.35 -6.50 2.02
C CYS A 62 -9.78 -7.81 2.72
N GLY A 63 -11.05 -8.22 2.56
CA GLY A 63 -11.55 -9.48 3.11
C GLY A 63 -10.82 -10.71 2.53
N ILE A 64 -10.53 -10.73 1.23
CA ILE A 64 -9.72 -11.79 0.58
C ILE A 64 -8.33 -11.85 1.21
N LEU A 65 -7.72 -10.71 1.51
CA LEU A 65 -6.40 -10.62 2.14
C LEU A 65 -6.41 -10.90 3.64
N GLY A 66 -7.59 -10.95 4.27
CA GLY A 66 -7.76 -11.28 5.69
C GLY A 66 -7.74 -10.07 6.62
N PHE A 67 -7.97 -8.86 6.12
CA PHE A 67 -8.13 -7.68 6.96
C PHE A 67 -9.42 -7.78 7.79
N GLN A 68 -9.35 -7.40 9.05
CA GLN A 68 -10.49 -7.41 9.95
C GLN A 68 -11.35 -6.14 9.84
N ASP A 69 -10.71 -4.98 9.64
CA ASP A 69 -11.40 -3.70 9.53
C ASP A 69 -10.92 -2.87 8.35
N VAL A 70 -11.85 -2.11 7.73
CA VAL A 70 -11.57 -1.12 6.70
C VAL A 70 -12.28 0.18 7.04
N TYR A 71 -11.53 1.25 7.18
CA TYR A 71 -12.01 2.60 7.52
C TYR A 71 -11.90 3.53 6.33
N PHE A 72 -12.92 4.33 6.10
CA PHE A 72 -12.96 5.30 5.00
C PHE A 72 -13.07 6.72 5.54
N PHE A 73 -12.17 7.60 5.10
CA PHE A 73 -12.21 9.02 5.47
C PHE A 73 -13.03 9.84 4.51
N GLY A 74 -13.13 9.45 3.23
CA GLY A 74 -13.97 10.09 2.23
C GLY A 74 -13.40 11.39 1.64
N GLU A 75 -12.09 11.60 1.76
CA GLU A 75 -11.43 12.78 1.17
C GLU A 75 -11.43 12.73 -0.37
N ASP A 76 -11.21 13.89 -1.00
CA ASP A 76 -11.14 14.00 -2.46
C ASP A 76 -9.87 13.32 -3.01
N ASP A 77 -10.03 12.48 -4.03
CA ASP A 77 -8.92 11.77 -4.67
C ASP A 77 -8.17 12.59 -5.72
N ALA A 78 -8.71 13.74 -6.15
CA ALA A 78 -8.00 14.65 -7.05
C ALA A 78 -7.11 15.64 -6.26
N VAL A 79 -7.55 16.06 -5.08
CA VAL A 79 -6.85 17.04 -4.24
C VAL A 79 -6.88 16.59 -2.79
N LEU A 80 -6.03 15.67 -2.44
CA LEU A 80 -5.83 15.32 -1.03
C LEU A 80 -4.96 16.39 -0.38
N LEU A 81 -5.48 16.98 0.71
CA LEU A 81 -4.76 17.97 1.50
C LEU A 81 -4.37 17.42 2.86
N MET A 82 -3.20 17.83 3.33
CA MET A 82 -2.80 17.60 4.72
C MET A 82 -3.47 18.66 5.60
N THR A 83 -4.59 18.27 6.23
CA THR A 83 -5.37 19.12 7.13
C THR A 83 -5.17 18.69 8.59
N ASP A 84 -5.42 19.61 9.53
CA ASP A 84 -5.41 19.26 10.96
C ASP A 84 -6.44 18.17 11.26
N ASP A 85 -7.60 18.18 10.63
CA ASP A 85 -8.65 17.17 10.80
C ASP A 85 -8.16 15.78 10.37
N ASN A 86 -7.59 15.63 9.17
CA ASN A 86 -7.09 14.36 8.66
C ASN A 86 -5.98 13.78 9.55
N VAL A 87 -5.07 14.65 10.02
CA VAL A 87 -3.99 14.24 10.94
C VAL A 87 -4.57 13.78 12.28
N ARG A 88 -5.50 14.53 12.88
CA ARG A 88 -6.11 14.18 14.18
C ARG A 88 -6.96 12.92 14.11
N ARG A 89 -7.78 12.79 13.08
CA ARG A 89 -8.61 11.58 12.86
C ARG A 89 -7.74 10.32 12.76
N LEU A 90 -6.67 10.38 11.99
CA LEU A 90 -5.76 9.25 11.84
C LEU A 90 -4.97 9.00 13.13
N ALA A 91 -4.53 10.04 13.84
CA ALA A 91 -3.86 9.91 15.13
C ALA A 91 -4.77 9.28 16.20
N ALA A 92 -6.04 9.65 16.25
CA ALA A 92 -7.02 9.05 17.15
C ALA A 92 -7.21 7.55 16.86
N MET A 93 -7.24 7.16 15.57
CA MET A 93 -7.27 5.75 15.20
C MET A 93 -6.01 5.01 15.62
N ILE A 94 -4.83 5.59 15.46
CA ILE A 94 -3.56 5.01 15.92
C ILE A 94 -3.57 4.79 17.43
N ARG A 95 -4.05 5.77 18.21
CA ARG A 95 -4.17 5.61 19.68
C ARG A 95 -5.19 4.54 20.07
N LEU A 96 -6.30 4.46 19.36
CA LEU A 96 -7.35 3.49 19.60
C LEU A 96 -6.91 2.05 19.27
N ARG A 97 -6.27 1.87 18.09
CA ARG A 97 -5.91 0.54 17.58
C ARG A 97 -4.54 0.06 18.01
N LYS A 98 -3.68 0.97 18.41
CA LYS A 98 -2.33 0.72 18.93
C LYS A 98 -1.49 -0.19 18.03
N PRO A 99 -1.35 0.13 16.73
CA PRO A 99 -0.58 -0.71 15.82
C PRO A 99 0.91 -0.70 16.21
N ASP A 100 1.53 -1.88 16.20
CA ASP A 100 2.99 -2.00 16.30
C ASP A 100 3.65 -1.59 14.97
N ILE A 101 3.00 -1.90 13.86
CA ILE A 101 3.50 -1.64 12.50
C ILE A 101 2.50 -0.77 11.74
N VAL A 102 2.99 0.26 11.07
CA VAL A 102 2.23 1.05 10.10
C VAL A 102 2.86 0.89 8.72
N LEU A 103 2.04 0.57 7.73
CA LEU A 103 2.40 0.50 6.32
C LEU A 103 1.74 1.67 5.60
N THR A 104 2.52 2.51 4.91
CA THR A 104 2.00 3.70 4.22
C THR A 104 2.79 4.02 2.96
N HIS A 105 2.26 4.91 2.14
CA HIS A 105 2.99 5.45 0.99
C HIS A 105 4.25 6.17 1.43
N PHE A 106 5.29 6.09 0.61
CA PHE A 106 6.47 6.95 0.79
C PHE A 106 6.03 8.42 0.66
N PRO A 107 6.49 9.33 1.54
CA PRO A 107 6.01 10.72 1.57
C PRO A 107 6.50 11.59 0.41
N ARG A 108 6.96 10.96 -0.65
CA ARG A 108 7.38 11.53 -1.92
C ARG A 108 7.15 10.49 -3.02
N GLU A 109 6.66 10.88 -4.17
CA GLU A 109 6.49 10.00 -5.33
C GLU A 109 7.26 10.56 -6.53
N GLY A 110 8.36 9.90 -6.91
CA GLY A 110 9.31 10.45 -7.87
C GLY A 110 9.82 11.80 -7.39
N ASP A 111 9.70 12.82 -8.23
CA ASP A 111 10.05 14.21 -7.88
C ASP A 111 8.86 15.02 -7.33
N ALA A 112 7.68 14.39 -7.18
CA ALA A 112 6.46 15.06 -6.74
C ALA A 112 6.23 14.93 -5.23
N PHE A 113 6.00 16.05 -4.57
CA PHE A 113 5.60 16.14 -3.17
C PHE A 113 4.09 16.38 -2.99
N SER A 114 3.38 16.75 -4.06
CA SER A 114 1.95 17.10 -4.06
C SER A 114 1.05 16.01 -4.64
N ASN A 115 1.61 14.86 -5.00
CA ASN A 115 0.82 13.71 -5.42
C ASN A 115 0.00 13.18 -4.23
N PRO A 116 -1.28 12.78 -4.41
CA PRO A 116 -2.11 12.22 -3.33
C PRO A 116 -1.47 11.08 -2.55
N HIS A 117 -0.70 10.21 -3.18
CA HIS A 117 0.05 9.15 -2.49
C HIS A 117 1.11 9.73 -1.53
N ALA A 118 1.91 10.71 -2.01
CA ALA A 118 2.91 11.37 -1.17
C ALA A 118 2.25 12.12 0.00
N ILE A 119 1.13 12.81 -0.24
CA ILE A 119 0.35 13.49 0.80
C ILE A 119 -0.21 12.49 1.81
N ALA A 120 -0.70 11.32 1.39
CA ALA A 120 -1.15 10.26 2.30
C ALA A 120 -0.02 9.79 3.21
N GLY A 121 1.18 9.60 2.67
CA GLY A 121 2.38 9.30 3.47
C GLY A 121 2.71 10.40 4.47
N GLN A 122 2.65 11.67 4.05
CA GLN A 122 2.90 12.83 4.93
C GLN A 122 1.86 12.92 6.05
N ILE A 123 0.56 12.80 5.75
CA ILE A 123 -0.52 12.76 6.76
C ILE A 123 -0.23 11.65 7.78
N THR A 124 0.14 10.46 7.31
CA THR A 124 0.42 9.32 8.17
C THR A 124 1.61 9.60 9.11
N MET A 125 2.69 10.18 8.60
CA MET A 125 3.86 10.54 9.42
C MET A 125 3.53 11.56 10.49
N TYR A 126 2.75 12.60 10.16
CA TYR A 126 2.29 13.57 11.15
C TYR A 126 1.35 12.93 12.18
N ALA A 127 0.43 12.07 11.74
CA ALA A 127 -0.48 11.36 12.62
C ALA A 127 0.23 10.45 13.60
N ILE A 128 1.28 9.74 13.19
CA ILE A 128 2.12 8.90 14.05
C ILE A 128 2.80 9.78 15.13
N SER A 129 3.39 10.89 14.72
CA SER A 129 4.02 11.83 15.65
C SER A 129 3.01 12.42 16.65
N TYR A 130 1.82 12.78 16.15
CA TYR A 130 0.75 13.33 16.96
C TYR A 130 0.14 12.29 17.92
N ALA A 131 0.02 11.03 17.49
CA ALA A 131 -0.47 9.93 18.32
C ALA A 131 0.44 9.62 19.51
N ALA A 132 1.73 9.91 19.39
CA ALA A 132 2.71 9.72 20.46
C ALA A 132 2.61 10.77 21.58
N SER A 133 1.78 11.81 21.44
CA SER A 133 1.56 12.86 22.43
C SER A 133 0.13 12.81 22.99
N VAL A 134 -0.09 13.49 24.13
CA VAL A 134 -1.43 13.66 24.69
C VAL A 134 -2.25 14.64 23.83
N ASP A 135 -3.55 14.33 23.66
CA ASP A 135 -4.50 15.22 23.02
C ASP A 135 -5.68 15.46 23.96
N PRO A 136 -5.96 16.71 24.37
CA PRO A 136 -7.11 17.00 25.24
C PRO A 136 -8.47 16.61 24.67
N ALA A 137 -8.55 16.46 23.34
CA ALA A 137 -9.79 16.05 22.64
C ALA A 137 -9.92 14.52 22.46
N ASP A 138 -8.91 13.72 22.86
CA ASP A 138 -8.89 12.28 22.69
C ASP A 138 -8.65 11.59 24.04
N ALA A 139 -9.59 10.77 24.47
CA ALA A 139 -9.50 10.02 25.73
C ALA A 139 -8.53 8.84 25.68
N ASN A 140 -8.06 8.44 24.50
CA ASN A 140 -7.11 7.36 24.38
C ASN A 140 -5.71 7.83 24.78
N PRO A 141 -4.93 7.00 25.49
CA PRO A 141 -3.56 7.35 25.85
C PRO A 141 -2.66 7.44 24.63
N PRO A 142 -1.55 8.19 24.70
CA PRO A 142 -0.55 8.22 23.65
C PRO A 142 -0.07 6.83 23.26
N HIS A 143 0.18 6.64 21.96
CA HIS A 143 0.72 5.41 21.42
C HIS A 143 1.90 5.69 20.49
N ARG A 144 2.95 4.88 20.58
CA ARG A 144 4.12 4.91 19.70
C ARG A 144 4.14 3.68 18.83
N VAL A 145 4.17 3.91 17.52
CA VAL A 145 4.35 2.85 16.52
C VAL A 145 5.79 2.34 16.59
N ALA A 146 5.98 1.03 16.64
CA ALA A 146 7.31 0.44 16.74
C ALA A 146 8.08 0.50 15.41
N GLN A 147 7.40 0.31 14.27
CA GLN A 147 8.03 0.38 12.96
C GLN A 147 7.07 0.94 11.91
N VAL A 148 7.61 1.68 10.95
CA VAL A 148 6.89 2.18 9.78
C VAL A 148 7.59 1.69 8.53
N PHE A 149 6.82 1.11 7.62
CA PHE A 149 7.30 0.70 6.32
C PHE A 149 6.64 1.51 5.22
N PHE A 150 7.45 2.03 4.32
CA PHE A 150 6.99 2.77 3.15
C PHE A 150 6.98 1.91 1.91
N PHE A 151 5.93 2.05 1.11
CA PHE A 151 5.82 1.49 -0.24
C PHE A 151 5.61 2.61 -1.27
N GLY A 152 5.63 2.27 -2.57
CA GLY A 152 5.35 3.23 -3.64
C GLY A 152 6.57 3.88 -4.29
N THR A 153 7.80 3.48 -3.91
CA THR A 153 9.03 3.97 -4.58
C THR A 153 9.29 3.32 -5.94
N GLY A 154 8.44 2.36 -6.33
CA GLY A 154 8.57 1.62 -7.58
C GLY A 154 9.64 0.53 -7.57
N ALA A 155 9.54 -0.42 -8.52
CA ALA A 155 10.47 -1.54 -8.65
C ALA A 155 11.91 -1.10 -8.96
N ALA A 156 12.06 0.09 -9.54
CA ALA A 156 13.38 0.65 -9.87
C ALA A 156 14.20 1.09 -8.64
N ALA A 157 13.54 1.32 -7.50
CA ALA A 157 14.22 1.74 -6.28
C ALA A 157 14.85 0.54 -5.54
N THR A 158 15.72 -0.20 -6.19
CA THR A 158 16.55 -1.22 -5.58
C THR A 158 17.95 -0.68 -5.29
N ARG A 159 18.63 -1.26 -4.30
CA ARG A 159 19.97 -0.80 -3.90
C ARG A 159 20.95 -0.73 -5.05
N HIS A 160 20.85 -1.61 -6.05
CA HIS A 160 21.76 -1.63 -7.20
C HIS A 160 21.53 -0.50 -8.20
N GLN A 161 20.34 0.10 -8.22
CA GLN A 161 20.00 1.17 -9.14
C GLN A 161 20.23 2.56 -8.56
N LEU A 162 20.56 2.64 -7.26
CA LEU A 162 20.70 3.90 -6.52
C LEU A 162 22.15 4.36 -6.32
N TRP A 163 23.12 3.62 -6.82
CA TRP A 163 24.52 4.06 -6.72
C TRP A 163 24.76 5.42 -7.41
N ASP A 164 23.89 5.77 -8.36
CA ASP A 164 23.94 7.02 -9.11
C ASP A 164 22.74 7.96 -8.82
N ALA A 165 21.81 7.58 -7.92
CA ALA A 165 20.63 8.38 -7.65
C ALA A 165 20.88 9.39 -6.53
N GLU A 166 20.77 10.66 -6.84
CA GLU A 166 20.67 11.73 -5.87
C GLU A 166 19.42 11.47 -4.98
N GLY A 167 19.63 11.21 -3.70
CA GLY A 167 18.54 11.07 -2.75
C GLY A 167 18.53 9.81 -1.87
N GLY A 168 19.21 8.74 -2.25
CA GLY A 168 19.53 7.61 -1.36
C GLY A 168 18.38 6.77 -0.82
N TYR A 169 17.17 6.87 -1.38
CA TYR A 169 16.04 6.03 -0.96
C TYR A 169 15.99 4.74 -1.76
N TYR A 170 16.03 3.60 -1.08
CA TYR A 170 15.94 2.29 -1.71
C TYR A 170 15.18 1.32 -0.80
N ASN A 171 14.52 0.34 -1.42
CA ASN A 171 13.89 -0.73 -0.65
C ASN A 171 14.97 -1.56 0.06
N ASP A 172 14.88 -1.64 1.37
CA ASP A 172 15.79 -2.38 2.25
C ASP A 172 15.15 -3.62 2.87
N VAL A 173 13.83 -3.74 2.77
CA VAL A 173 13.05 -4.89 3.20
C VAL A 173 12.29 -5.47 2.03
N PHE A 174 12.43 -6.78 1.80
CA PHE A 174 11.68 -7.52 0.77
C PHE A 174 10.89 -8.62 1.44
N ILE A 175 9.62 -8.68 1.14
CA ILE A 175 8.70 -9.71 1.63
C ILE A 175 8.39 -10.67 0.49
N ASP A 176 8.68 -11.95 0.67
CA ASP A 176 8.27 -13.01 -0.25
C ASP A 176 6.74 -13.16 -0.18
N ILE A 177 6.08 -12.97 -1.30
CA ILE A 177 4.63 -13.11 -1.44
C ILE A 177 4.24 -14.22 -2.42
N THR A 178 5.19 -15.06 -2.81
CA THR A 178 5.00 -16.10 -3.82
C THR A 178 3.85 -17.04 -3.46
N ASP A 179 3.74 -17.44 -2.20
CA ASP A 179 2.69 -18.34 -1.70
C ASP A 179 1.29 -17.70 -1.59
N VAL A 180 1.22 -16.36 -1.56
CA VAL A 180 -0.03 -15.60 -1.46
C VAL A 180 -0.36 -14.80 -2.72
N ILE A 181 0.38 -14.98 -3.81
CA ILE A 181 0.24 -14.19 -5.02
C ILE A 181 -1.15 -14.34 -5.68
N GLU A 182 -1.71 -15.55 -5.64
CA GLU A 182 -3.06 -15.80 -6.17
C GLU A 182 -4.14 -15.09 -5.32
N ARG A 183 -3.93 -14.94 -4.01
CA ARG A 183 -4.81 -14.14 -3.15
C ARG A 183 -4.72 -12.65 -3.50
N LYS A 184 -3.53 -12.15 -3.78
CA LYS A 184 -3.31 -10.77 -4.24
C LYS A 184 -4.02 -10.52 -5.57
N LEU A 185 -3.91 -11.45 -6.53
CA LEU A 185 -4.65 -11.39 -7.80
C LEU A 185 -6.16 -11.33 -7.58
N ALA A 186 -6.70 -12.25 -6.78
CA ALA A 186 -8.12 -12.27 -6.47
C ALA A 186 -8.61 -10.97 -5.80
N ALA A 187 -7.77 -10.36 -4.94
CA ALA A 187 -8.07 -9.06 -4.35
C ALA A 187 -8.06 -7.93 -5.40
N MET A 188 -7.10 -7.92 -6.31
CA MET A 188 -7.05 -6.94 -7.41
C MET A 188 -8.23 -7.10 -8.37
N ASP A 189 -8.67 -8.32 -8.64
CA ASP A 189 -9.83 -8.61 -9.49
C ASP A 189 -11.15 -8.06 -8.91
N CYS A 190 -11.20 -7.75 -7.60
CA CYS A 190 -12.33 -7.05 -7.00
C CYS A 190 -12.42 -5.56 -7.37
N LEU A 191 -11.32 -4.93 -7.82
CA LEU A 191 -11.23 -3.49 -8.07
C LEU A 191 -11.69 -3.15 -9.51
N VAL A 192 -12.90 -3.57 -9.85
CA VAL A 192 -13.48 -3.49 -11.20
C VAL A 192 -13.67 -2.04 -11.65
N SER A 193 -14.13 -1.17 -10.75
CA SER A 193 -14.39 0.24 -11.06
C SER A 193 -13.13 1.02 -11.44
N GLN A 194 -11.96 0.54 -11.04
CA GLN A 194 -10.66 1.12 -11.40
C GLN A 194 -10.04 0.46 -12.64
N GLY A 195 -10.61 -0.65 -13.13
CA GLY A 195 -10.04 -1.42 -14.22
C GLY A 195 -8.76 -2.16 -13.85
N TYR A 196 -8.52 -2.44 -12.58
CA TYR A 196 -7.29 -3.07 -12.10
C TYR A 196 -7.30 -4.60 -12.13
N GLY A 197 -8.45 -5.21 -12.40
CA GLY A 197 -8.58 -6.66 -12.50
C GLY A 197 -8.15 -7.25 -13.85
N GLY A 198 -8.26 -8.57 -13.96
CA GLY A 198 -8.04 -9.33 -15.18
C GLY A 198 -6.61 -9.24 -15.72
N ALA A 199 -6.47 -9.05 -17.02
CA ALA A 199 -5.17 -8.98 -17.70
C ALA A 199 -4.25 -7.86 -17.16
N TYR A 200 -4.83 -6.75 -16.72
CA TYR A 200 -4.05 -5.65 -16.12
C TYR A 200 -3.41 -6.07 -14.80
N ALA A 201 -4.16 -6.71 -13.89
CA ALA A 201 -3.63 -7.18 -12.62
C ALA A 201 -2.46 -8.15 -12.83
N ARG A 202 -2.64 -9.12 -13.73
CA ARG A 202 -1.62 -10.12 -14.05
C ARG A 202 -0.35 -9.47 -14.60
N LYS A 203 -0.52 -8.55 -15.57
CA LYS A 203 0.62 -7.84 -16.14
C LYS A 203 1.36 -7.00 -15.09
N ARG A 204 0.60 -6.31 -14.22
CA ARG A 204 1.20 -5.48 -13.17
C ARG A 204 1.97 -6.30 -12.15
N ILE A 205 1.42 -7.44 -11.71
CA ILE A 205 2.11 -8.34 -10.78
C ILE A 205 3.42 -8.86 -11.39
N GLU A 206 3.40 -9.32 -12.64
CA GLU A 206 4.62 -9.79 -13.31
C GLU A 206 5.69 -8.70 -13.42
N THR A 207 5.30 -7.46 -13.72
CA THR A 207 6.26 -6.37 -13.94
C THR A 207 6.70 -5.65 -12.67
N SER A 208 5.90 -5.68 -11.61
CA SER A 208 6.18 -5.02 -10.34
C SER A 208 6.65 -6.01 -9.28
N ASP A 209 5.78 -6.93 -8.90
CA ASP A 209 6.09 -7.89 -7.84
C ASP A 209 7.14 -8.93 -8.29
N GLY A 210 7.16 -9.26 -9.59
CA GLY A 210 8.23 -10.07 -10.18
C GLY A 210 9.58 -9.36 -10.13
N ALA A 211 9.65 -8.05 -10.38
CA ALA A 211 10.88 -7.28 -10.27
C ALA A 211 11.36 -7.16 -8.81
N PHE A 212 10.46 -6.93 -7.86
CA PHE A 212 10.79 -6.98 -6.43
C PHE A 212 11.21 -8.37 -5.98
N GLY A 213 10.55 -9.40 -6.50
CA GLY A 213 10.92 -10.80 -6.26
C GLY A 213 12.35 -11.08 -6.71
N GLN A 214 12.71 -10.65 -7.92
CA GLN A 214 14.07 -10.78 -8.43
C GLN A 214 15.09 -10.10 -7.51
N ALA A 215 14.80 -8.88 -7.04
CA ALA A 215 15.66 -8.15 -6.11
C ALA A 215 15.78 -8.86 -4.74
N GLY A 216 14.69 -9.44 -4.23
CA GLY A 216 14.64 -10.18 -2.98
C GLY A 216 15.13 -11.63 -3.07
N GLY A 217 15.33 -12.17 -4.28
CA GLY A 217 15.75 -13.56 -4.47
C GLY A 217 14.62 -14.59 -4.40
N VAL A 218 13.39 -14.18 -4.75
CA VAL A 218 12.17 -15.00 -4.75
C VAL A 218 11.39 -14.78 -6.05
N SER A 219 10.32 -15.54 -6.32
CA SER A 219 9.53 -15.37 -7.55
C SER A 219 8.73 -14.08 -7.56
N TYR A 220 8.03 -13.78 -6.47
CA TYR A 220 7.27 -12.55 -6.30
C TYR A 220 7.56 -11.95 -4.93
N GLY A 221 7.81 -10.66 -4.88
CA GLY A 221 8.11 -9.93 -3.67
C GLY A 221 7.41 -8.58 -3.60
N GLU A 222 7.34 -8.04 -2.42
CA GLU A 222 7.01 -6.63 -2.16
C GLU A 222 8.21 -5.96 -1.51
N GLY A 223 8.57 -4.77 -2.00
CA GLY A 223 9.69 -3.99 -1.50
C GLY A 223 9.24 -2.83 -0.64
N PHE A 224 9.93 -2.61 0.47
CA PHE A 224 9.63 -1.55 1.44
C PHE A 224 10.90 -0.81 1.86
N ILE A 225 10.70 0.41 2.33
CA ILE A 225 11.72 1.20 3.05
C ILE A 225 11.31 1.23 4.51
N SER A 226 12.20 0.78 5.41
CA SER A 226 12.00 0.91 6.85
C SER A 226 12.33 2.34 7.32
N LEU A 227 11.46 2.91 8.18
CA LEU A 227 11.72 4.24 8.76
C LEU A 227 12.77 4.18 9.86
N TYR A 228 12.63 3.20 10.75
CA TYR A 228 13.53 3.05 11.90
C TYR A 228 14.57 1.98 11.65
N ALA A 229 15.81 2.28 11.98
CA ALA A 229 16.87 1.29 11.95
C ALA A 229 16.60 0.19 12.98
N GLU A 230 16.80 -1.06 12.60
CA GLU A 230 16.74 -2.17 13.53
C GLU A 230 18.03 -2.29 14.32
N THR A 231 17.90 -2.59 15.62
CA THR A 231 19.03 -2.80 16.53
C THR A 231 19.09 -4.27 16.92
N HIS A 232 20.24 -4.91 16.68
CA HIS A 232 20.46 -6.32 16.96
C HIS A 232 21.65 -6.51 17.90
N TYR A 233 21.61 -7.56 18.72
CA TYR A 233 22.77 -7.98 19.52
C TYR A 233 23.84 -8.68 18.69
N LEU A 234 23.43 -9.39 17.65
CA LEU A 234 24.29 -10.13 16.73
C LEU A 234 24.03 -9.62 15.32
N LEU A 235 25.00 -9.77 14.44
CA LEU A 235 24.79 -9.48 13.03
C LEU A 235 23.67 -10.37 12.48
N PRO A 236 22.58 -9.76 11.94
CA PRO A 236 21.42 -10.52 11.50
C PRO A 236 21.71 -11.29 10.23
N VAL A 237 21.28 -12.55 10.21
CA VAL A 237 21.25 -13.38 9.01
C VAL A 237 19.88 -14.05 8.95
N THR A 238 19.15 -13.80 7.88
CA THR A 238 17.83 -14.39 7.69
C THR A 238 17.91 -15.82 7.18
N ASP A 239 16.86 -16.62 7.40
CA ASP A 239 16.76 -17.98 6.85
C ASP A 239 16.81 -17.97 5.32
N TYR A 240 16.28 -16.95 4.65
CA TYR A 240 16.42 -16.75 3.20
C TYR A 240 17.88 -16.62 2.78
N ALA A 241 18.65 -15.78 3.46
CA ALA A 241 20.08 -15.62 3.18
C ALA A 241 20.86 -16.90 3.40
N LEU A 242 20.58 -17.64 4.47
CA LEU A 242 21.21 -18.92 4.75
C LEU A 242 20.83 -19.98 3.71
N LYS A 243 19.56 -20.08 3.34
CA LYS A 243 19.09 -20.99 2.29
C LYS A 243 19.80 -20.69 0.97
N ARG A 244 19.79 -19.43 0.54
CA ARG A 244 20.43 -19.00 -0.70
C ARG A 244 21.94 -19.31 -0.72
N ALA A 245 22.64 -19.03 0.37
CA ALA A 245 24.08 -19.28 0.47
C ALA A 245 24.45 -20.78 0.43
N ARG A 246 23.49 -21.66 0.68
CA ARG A 246 23.64 -23.11 0.68
C ARG A 246 23.05 -23.80 -0.55
N SER A 247 22.41 -23.04 -1.43
CA SER A 247 21.79 -23.53 -2.66
C SER A 247 22.78 -23.44 -3.83
N SER A 248 22.68 -24.38 -4.75
CA SER A 248 23.35 -24.30 -6.05
C SER A 248 22.71 -23.23 -6.93
N ASP A 249 23.41 -22.77 -7.96
CA ASP A 249 22.87 -21.81 -8.92
C ASP A 249 21.57 -22.30 -9.58
N HIS A 250 21.47 -23.60 -9.85
CA HIS A 250 20.27 -24.20 -10.41
C HIS A 250 19.08 -24.14 -9.45
N GLU A 251 19.28 -24.40 -8.16
CA GLU A 251 18.24 -24.28 -7.14
C GLU A 251 17.80 -22.81 -6.94
N ILE A 252 18.76 -21.88 -6.99
CA ILE A 252 18.46 -20.44 -6.94
C ILE A 252 17.60 -20.04 -8.14
N MET A 253 17.98 -20.46 -9.36
CA MET A 253 17.20 -20.17 -10.56
C MET A 253 15.81 -20.81 -10.53
N ALA A 254 15.65 -22.01 -9.99
CA ALA A 254 14.37 -22.66 -9.81
C ALA A 254 13.44 -21.86 -8.87
N GLY A 255 13.98 -21.17 -7.87
CA GLY A 255 13.24 -20.30 -6.96
C GLY A 255 12.54 -19.12 -7.65
N TYR A 256 12.97 -18.74 -8.86
CA TYR A 256 12.32 -17.69 -9.67
C TYR A 256 11.31 -18.24 -10.69
N SER A 257 11.02 -19.53 -10.66
CA SER A 257 10.29 -20.21 -11.72
C SER A 257 8.78 -20.29 -11.48
N TYR A 258 8.30 -19.89 -10.31
CA TYR A 258 6.86 -19.83 -10.08
C TYR A 258 6.21 -18.81 -11.01
N ARG A 259 5.10 -19.17 -11.59
CA ARG A 259 4.28 -18.26 -12.42
C ARG A 259 2.84 -18.29 -11.93
N ILE A 260 2.21 -17.13 -11.96
CA ILE A 260 0.77 -17.03 -11.74
C ILE A 260 0.03 -17.87 -12.77
N LYS A 261 -1.07 -18.49 -12.35
CA LYS A 261 -1.90 -19.30 -13.26
C LYS A 261 -2.51 -18.38 -14.32
N ALA A 262 -2.38 -18.81 -15.57
CA ALA A 262 -3.19 -18.23 -16.65
C ALA A 262 -4.63 -18.72 -16.49
N ASP A 263 -5.60 -17.82 -16.66
CA ASP A 263 -7.02 -18.16 -16.69
C ASP A 263 -7.35 -18.97 -17.96
#